data_d32af9864d3c755b818cbcd22105ffb5
#
_entry.id   d32af9864d3c755b818cbcd22105ffb5
#
_cell.length_a   1.000
_cell.length_b   1.000
_cell.length_c   1.000
_cell.angle_alpha   90.00
_cell.angle_beta   90.00
_cell.angle_gamma   90.00
#
_symmetry.space_group_name_H-M   'P 1'
#
loop_
_entity.id
_entity.type
_entity.pdbx_description
1 polymer ?
#
loop_
_entity_poly.entity_id
_entity_poly.type
_entity_poly.pdbx_seq_one_letter_code
_entity_poly.pdbx_strand_id
1 'polypeptide(L)'
;MTPLLLLLLAAATPKQYDCPRTATPIQVDGLLNDAAWQKAPWTDLFIDIQGTDQPAPRYKTRVKMLWDDNYFYIAAELEEPHVWATLTKHDSVIFHDNDFEVFLNPAGDARNYFEFEINALNTGWDLFLAKPYLKGGKADDSWEVPGIQTAVHIDGTLNNPADTDKGWTIEIAFPWAAFKDRSGVARPFAGDQWRVNFSRVEWQTRAAGGKYEKLPGTKEDNWVWSPQGAVNMHIPERWGVVTSGRNCASALSTNYLDRLNTEGWVCASLR
;
A
#
# COMPACT_ATOMS: atom_id res chain seq x y z
N MET A 1 -5.76 -41.31 28.41
CA MET A 1 -6.08 -40.64 27.14
C MET A 1 -6.06 -39.13 27.43
N THR A 2 -4.99 -38.46 27.10
CA THR A 2 -4.84 -37.00 27.30
C THR A 2 -5.48 -36.30 26.12
N PRO A 3 -6.43 -35.37 26.30
CA PRO A 3 -7.00 -34.66 25.16
C PRO A 3 -5.93 -33.75 24.55
N LEU A 4 -5.68 -33.92 23.27
CA LEU A 4 -4.88 -33.02 22.45
C LEU A 4 -5.67 -31.73 22.26
N LEU A 5 -5.29 -30.68 22.97
CA LEU A 5 -5.88 -29.35 22.82
C LEU A 5 -5.33 -28.78 21.51
N LEU A 6 -6.13 -28.84 20.44
CA LEU A 6 -5.83 -28.17 19.18
C LEU A 6 -6.02 -26.66 19.43
N LEU A 7 -4.92 -25.94 19.66
CA LEU A 7 -4.96 -24.48 19.58
C LEU A 7 -5.17 -24.09 18.11
N LEU A 8 -6.40 -23.78 17.77
CA LEU A 8 -6.70 -23.02 16.55
C LEU A 8 -6.15 -21.61 16.74
N LEU A 9 -4.96 -21.34 16.19
CA LEU A 9 -4.52 -19.96 16.00
C LEU A 9 -5.55 -19.30 15.08
N ALA A 10 -6.33 -18.40 15.64
CA ALA A 10 -7.23 -17.57 14.84
C ALA A 10 -6.36 -16.75 13.89
N ALA A 11 -6.50 -16.99 12.60
CA ALA A 11 -5.85 -16.16 11.58
C ALA A 11 -6.30 -14.70 11.80
N ALA A 12 -5.37 -13.77 11.83
CA ALA A 12 -5.69 -12.36 11.96
C ALA A 12 -6.70 -11.96 10.86
N THR A 13 -7.77 -11.28 11.27
CA THR A 13 -8.77 -10.78 10.32
C THR A 13 -8.12 -9.72 9.42
N PRO A 14 -8.29 -9.79 8.09
CA PRO A 14 -7.79 -8.76 7.18
C PRO A 14 -8.25 -7.36 7.59
N LYS A 15 -7.36 -6.39 7.47
CA LYS A 15 -7.66 -4.98 7.72
C LYS A 15 -8.75 -4.50 6.75
N GLN A 16 -9.47 -3.45 7.14
CA GLN A 16 -10.54 -2.83 6.35
C GLN A 16 -10.23 -1.36 6.12
N TYR A 17 -10.57 -0.85 4.94
CA TYR A 17 -10.43 0.56 4.63
C TYR A 17 -11.56 1.04 3.73
N ASP A 18 -12.28 2.05 4.17
CA ASP A 18 -13.25 2.76 3.33
C ASP A 18 -12.51 3.82 2.52
N CYS A 19 -12.31 3.54 1.23
CA CYS A 19 -11.54 4.38 0.32
C CYS A 19 -12.43 5.49 -0.26
N PRO A 20 -12.25 6.75 0.14
CA PRO A 20 -13.08 7.84 -0.37
C PRO A 20 -12.86 8.07 -1.86
N ARG A 21 -13.93 8.47 -2.57
CA ARG A 21 -13.82 8.95 -3.94
C ARG A 21 -13.40 10.42 -3.92
N THR A 22 -12.34 10.77 -4.65
CA THR A 22 -11.98 12.17 -4.85
C THR A 22 -12.77 12.80 -5.99
N ALA A 23 -13.09 14.09 -5.84
CA ALA A 23 -13.73 14.88 -6.89
C ALA A 23 -12.71 15.60 -7.78
N THR A 24 -11.47 15.70 -7.34
CA THR A 24 -10.37 16.35 -8.04
C THR A 24 -9.21 15.39 -8.16
N PRO A 25 -8.51 15.33 -9.30
CA PRO A 25 -7.28 14.58 -9.44
C PRO A 25 -6.25 15.01 -8.37
N ILE A 26 -5.38 14.08 -7.99
CA ILE A 26 -4.23 14.35 -7.14
C ILE A 26 -3.08 14.83 -8.03
N GLN A 27 -2.37 15.85 -7.57
CA GLN A 27 -1.09 16.23 -8.15
C GLN A 27 -0.01 15.33 -7.55
N VAL A 28 0.49 14.39 -8.31
CA VAL A 28 1.50 13.43 -7.84
C VAL A 28 2.86 14.12 -7.79
N ASP A 29 3.19 14.72 -6.64
CA ASP A 29 4.46 15.43 -6.40
C ASP A 29 5.18 14.96 -5.11
N GLY A 30 4.60 14.01 -4.39
CA GLY A 30 5.15 13.41 -3.18
C GLY A 30 4.89 14.21 -1.91
N LEU A 31 4.23 15.37 -1.95
CA LEU A 31 4.10 16.28 -0.79
C LEU A 31 2.89 16.01 0.12
N LEU A 32 1.94 15.21 -0.29
CA LEU A 32 0.70 14.87 0.42
C LEU A 32 -0.13 16.11 0.86
N ASN A 33 0.00 17.22 0.17
CA ASN A 33 -0.59 18.50 0.53
C ASN A 33 -1.90 18.81 -0.19
N ASP A 34 -2.32 18.00 -1.15
CA ASP A 34 -3.62 18.13 -1.81
C ASP A 34 -4.77 18.10 -0.81
N ALA A 35 -5.73 18.99 -1.00
CA ALA A 35 -6.91 19.09 -0.14
C ALA A 35 -7.73 17.79 -0.08
N ALA A 36 -7.65 16.96 -1.10
CA ALA A 36 -8.30 15.65 -1.14
C ALA A 36 -7.74 14.68 -0.09
N TRP A 37 -6.43 14.70 0.17
CA TRP A 37 -5.80 13.88 1.19
C TRP A 37 -6.28 14.18 2.61
N GLN A 38 -6.79 15.40 2.87
CA GLN A 38 -7.36 15.74 4.18
C GLN A 38 -8.66 14.97 4.48
N LYS A 39 -9.33 14.45 3.45
CA LYS A 39 -10.57 13.67 3.57
C LYS A 39 -10.32 12.17 3.68
N ALA A 40 -9.14 11.71 3.29
CA ALA A 40 -8.75 10.31 3.38
C ALA A 40 -8.25 10.00 4.81
N PRO A 41 -8.81 9.00 5.49
CA PRO A 41 -8.27 8.56 6.76
C PRO A 41 -6.90 7.91 6.57
N TRP A 42 -6.03 7.97 7.59
CA TRP A 42 -4.85 7.14 7.63
C TRP A 42 -5.24 5.69 7.94
N THR A 43 -4.51 4.75 7.38
CA THR A 43 -4.52 3.36 7.87
C THR A 43 -4.01 3.30 9.31
N ASP A 44 -4.19 2.17 9.98
CA ASP A 44 -3.39 1.85 11.15
C ASP A 44 -1.90 1.89 10.78
N LEU A 45 -1.05 2.12 11.77
CA LEU A 45 0.40 1.96 11.60
C LEU A 45 0.73 0.53 11.20
N PHE A 46 1.77 0.38 10.38
CA PHE A 46 2.27 -0.94 10.01
C PHE A 46 2.78 -1.70 11.23
N ILE A 47 2.69 -3.01 11.16
CA ILE A 47 3.19 -3.95 12.13
C ILE A 47 4.09 -4.99 11.43
N ASP A 48 4.74 -5.85 12.18
CA ASP A 48 5.51 -6.95 11.60
C ASP A 48 4.62 -7.83 10.71
N ILE A 49 5.17 -8.32 9.62
CA ILE A 49 4.47 -9.17 8.63
C ILE A 49 3.86 -10.43 9.27
N GLN A 50 4.46 -10.95 10.32
CA GLN A 50 3.96 -12.13 11.04
C GLN A 50 2.85 -11.78 12.04
N GLY A 51 2.73 -10.51 12.44
CA GLY A 51 1.68 -10.04 13.35
C GLY A 51 2.21 -9.45 14.65
N THR A 52 1.29 -9.17 15.58
CA THR A 52 1.56 -8.44 16.83
C THR A 52 2.38 -9.20 17.86
N ASP A 53 2.61 -10.49 17.66
CA ASP A 53 3.47 -11.30 18.54
C ASP A 53 4.97 -11.06 18.28
N GLN A 54 5.28 -10.31 17.22
CA GLN A 54 6.62 -9.88 16.88
C GLN A 54 6.91 -8.48 17.42
N PRO A 55 8.20 -8.08 17.49
CA PRO A 55 8.56 -6.71 17.88
C PRO A 55 7.87 -5.65 17.00
N ALA A 56 7.48 -4.55 17.61
CA ALA A 56 6.92 -3.41 16.86
C ALA A 56 7.98 -2.85 15.88
N PRO A 57 7.57 -2.35 14.71
CA PRO A 57 8.43 -1.62 13.80
C PRO A 57 9.22 -0.50 14.49
N ARG A 58 10.49 -0.34 14.14
CA ARG A 58 11.33 0.74 14.68
C ARG A 58 10.84 2.11 14.24
N TYR A 59 10.28 2.21 13.07
CA TYR A 59 9.82 3.43 12.44
C TYR A 59 8.37 3.31 11.99
N LYS A 60 7.63 4.40 12.07
CA LYS A 60 6.22 4.42 11.71
C LYS A 60 6.04 4.47 10.20
N THR A 61 5.06 3.72 9.72
CA THR A 61 4.58 3.79 8.34
C THR A 61 3.06 3.74 8.35
N ARG A 62 2.44 4.55 7.51
CA ARG A 62 0.99 4.60 7.33
C ARG A 62 0.64 5.08 5.93
N VAL A 63 -0.57 4.77 5.49
CA VAL A 63 -1.02 5.02 4.13
C VAL A 63 -2.40 5.69 4.13
N LYS A 64 -2.64 6.50 3.13
CA LYS A 64 -3.98 6.96 2.73
C LYS A 64 -4.28 6.46 1.35
N MET A 65 -5.55 6.21 1.07
CA MET A 65 -6.03 5.80 -0.24
C MET A 65 -7.19 6.68 -0.68
N LEU A 66 -7.22 7.00 -1.97
CA LEU A 66 -8.31 7.66 -2.67
C LEU A 66 -8.54 6.98 -4.01
N TRP A 67 -9.68 7.20 -4.62
CA TRP A 67 -9.94 6.75 -5.97
C TRP A 67 -10.78 7.75 -6.75
N ASP A 68 -10.69 7.70 -8.07
CA ASP A 68 -11.63 8.33 -9.01
C ASP A 68 -11.92 7.40 -10.19
N ASP A 69 -12.52 7.90 -11.25
CA ASP A 69 -12.87 7.08 -12.41
C ASP A 69 -11.64 6.60 -13.22
N ASN A 70 -10.47 7.22 -13.02
CA ASN A 70 -9.27 6.94 -13.79
C ASN A 70 -8.18 6.26 -12.98
N TYR A 71 -8.05 6.62 -11.68
CA TYR A 71 -6.91 6.23 -10.86
C TYR A 71 -7.31 5.72 -9.49
N PHE A 72 -6.50 4.81 -8.99
CA PHE A 72 -6.35 4.51 -7.57
C PHE A 72 -5.12 5.26 -7.06
N TYR A 73 -5.33 6.12 -6.06
CA TYR A 73 -4.28 6.95 -5.48
C TYR A 73 -3.85 6.42 -4.13
N ILE A 74 -2.56 6.40 -3.90
CA ILE A 74 -1.93 6.01 -2.65
C ILE A 74 -1.01 7.13 -2.20
N ALA A 75 -1.09 7.51 -0.91
CA ALA A 75 -0.14 8.37 -0.24
C ALA A 75 0.45 7.61 0.94
N ALA A 76 1.76 7.46 0.98
CA ALA A 76 2.46 6.81 2.08
C ALA A 76 3.36 7.80 2.82
N GLU A 77 3.42 7.66 4.16
CA GLU A 77 4.33 8.40 5.03
C GLU A 77 5.19 7.39 5.78
N LEU A 78 6.50 7.50 5.64
CA LEU A 78 7.49 6.62 6.22
C LEU A 78 8.45 7.44 7.09
N GLU A 79 8.39 7.24 8.41
CA GLU A 79 9.42 7.74 9.33
C GLU A 79 10.73 7.01 9.06
N GLU A 80 11.83 7.75 8.80
CA GLU A 80 13.13 7.18 8.48
C GLU A 80 14.25 8.16 8.81
N PRO A 81 15.03 7.90 9.86
CA PRO A 81 16.14 8.79 10.25
C PRO A 81 17.35 8.69 9.32
N HIS A 82 17.37 7.72 8.42
CA HIS A 82 18.51 7.42 7.56
C HIS A 82 18.04 7.05 6.15
N VAL A 83 17.46 8.03 5.43
CA VAL A 83 16.94 7.80 4.08
C VAL A 83 18.07 7.47 3.12
N TRP A 84 18.04 6.25 2.59
CA TRP A 84 19.03 5.80 1.62
C TRP A 84 18.40 4.94 0.53
N ALA A 85 19.00 4.99 -0.66
CA ALA A 85 18.68 4.09 -1.77
C ALA A 85 19.88 4.08 -2.75
N THR A 86 20.04 2.99 -3.47
CA THR A 86 21.16 2.78 -4.40
C THR A 86 20.71 2.33 -5.78
N LEU A 87 19.55 1.73 -5.90
CA LEU A 87 19.03 1.18 -7.14
C LEU A 87 18.38 2.28 -7.98
N THR A 88 18.91 2.50 -9.17
CA THR A 88 18.48 3.58 -10.10
C THR A 88 17.89 3.05 -11.40
N LYS A 89 18.01 1.76 -11.65
CA LYS A 89 17.48 1.14 -12.86
C LYS A 89 16.09 0.60 -12.60
N HIS A 90 15.12 1.00 -13.40
CA HIS A 90 13.79 0.39 -13.42
C HIS A 90 13.88 -1.14 -13.56
N ASP A 91 13.00 -1.89 -12.90
CA ASP A 91 13.02 -3.35 -12.81
C ASP A 91 14.25 -3.95 -12.12
N SER A 92 14.96 -3.17 -11.32
CA SER A 92 15.85 -3.76 -10.33
C SER A 92 15.02 -4.39 -9.22
N VAL A 93 15.57 -5.40 -8.56
CA VAL A 93 14.97 -6.01 -7.36
C VAL A 93 15.02 -4.99 -6.23
N ILE A 94 13.96 -4.18 -6.10
CA ILE A 94 13.95 -2.95 -5.30
C ILE A 94 14.06 -3.23 -3.81
N PHE A 95 13.51 -4.33 -3.30
CA PHE A 95 13.65 -4.69 -1.88
C PHE A 95 15.10 -4.95 -1.42
N HIS A 96 16.06 -4.86 -2.32
CA HIS A 96 17.48 -4.77 -1.92
C HIS A 96 17.87 -3.39 -1.39
N ASP A 97 17.07 -2.36 -1.58
CA ASP A 97 17.12 -1.10 -0.82
C ASP A 97 16.06 -1.12 0.28
N ASN A 98 15.97 -0.05 1.12
CA ASN A 98 14.74 0.23 1.84
C ASN A 98 13.69 0.66 0.82
N ASP A 99 12.48 0.13 0.94
CA ASP A 99 11.44 0.38 -0.04
C ASP A 99 10.03 0.45 0.55
N PHE A 100 9.10 0.73 -0.34
CA PHE A 100 7.67 0.63 -0.09
C PHE A 100 7.03 -0.17 -1.20
N GLU A 101 6.21 -1.13 -0.83
CA GLU A 101 5.59 -2.07 -1.75
C GLU A 101 4.06 -1.96 -1.71
N VAL A 102 3.45 -2.11 -2.86
CA VAL A 102 1.99 -2.16 -3.05
C VAL A 102 1.59 -3.47 -3.68
N PHE A 103 0.70 -4.19 -3.04
CA PHE A 103 0.09 -5.42 -3.55
C PHE A 103 -1.39 -5.15 -3.83
N LEU A 104 -1.83 -5.37 -5.06
CA LEU A 104 -3.16 -5.02 -5.52
C LEU A 104 -3.83 -6.18 -6.25
N ASN A 105 -4.99 -6.61 -5.77
CA ASN A 105 -5.84 -7.60 -6.43
C ASN A 105 -7.24 -7.01 -6.69
N PRO A 106 -7.44 -6.40 -7.87
CA PRO A 106 -8.68 -5.69 -8.19
C PRO A 106 -9.92 -6.57 -8.18
N ALA A 107 -9.81 -7.85 -8.57
CA ALA A 107 -10.92 -8.79 -8.55
C ALA A 107 -11.22 -9.36 -7.16
N GLY A 108 -10.33 -9.21 -6.20
CA GLY A 108 -10.48 -9.74 -4.83
C GLY A 108 -10.45 -11.27 -4.71
N ASP A 109 -10.11 -11.98 -5.78
CA ASP A 109 -10.20 -13.44 -5.93
C ASP A 109 -8.90 -14.19 -5.58
N ALA A 110 -7.88 -13.47 -5.08
CA ALA A 110 -6.55 -13.99 -4.77
C ALA A 110 -5.79 -14.56 -5.99
N ARG A 111 -6.13 -14.08 -7.19
CA ARG A 111 -5.47 -14.40 -8.46
C ARG A 111 -5.29 -13.14 -9.29
N ASN A 112 -4.44 -13.21 -10.31
CA ASN A 112 -4.21 -12.10 -11.23
C ASN A 112 -3.99 -10.79 -10.46
N TYR A 113 -3.02 -10.82 -9.58
CA TYR A 113 -2.67 -9.67 -8.73
C TYR A 113 -1.36 -9.03 -9.19
N PHE A 114 -1.13 -7.84 -8.70
CA PHE A 114 -0.05 -6.96 -9.10
C PHE A 114 0.75 -6.57 -7.87
N GLU A 115 2.02 -6.37 -8.09
CA GLU A 115 2.98 -5.88 -7.12
C GLU A 115 3.73 -4.70 -7.73
N PHE A 116 4.00 -3.69 -6.94
CA PHE A 116 4.81 -2.55 -7.30
C PHE A 116 5.68 -2.16 -6.12
N GLU A 117 6.98 -2.17 -6.32
CA GLU A 117 7.97 -1.74 -5.33
C GLU A 117 8.58 -0.41 -5.75
N ILE A 118 8.89 0.45 -4.77
CA ILE A 118 9.49 1.76 -5.03
C ILE A 118 10.45 2.14 -3.90
N ASN A 119 11.66 2.63 -4.26
CA ASN A 119 12.64 3.14 -3.30
C ASN A 119 12.62 4.66 -3.17
N ALA A 120 13.43 5.21 -2.29
CA ALA A 120 13.53 6.66 -2.06
C ALA A 120 14.14 7.46 -3.24
N LEU A 121 14.69 6.79 -4.25
CA LEU A 121 15.12 7.41 -5.53
C LEU A 121 13.98 7.49 -6.55
N ASN A 122 12.76 7.09 -6.19
CA ASN A 122 11.62 6.95 -7.09
C ASN A 122 11.90 5.95 -8.23
N THR A 123 12.67 4.91 -7.94
CA THR A 123 12.91 3.80 -8.87
C THR A 123 11.89 2.71 -8.57
N GLY A 124 11.14 2.30 -9.58
CA GLY A 124 10.07 1.32 -9.47
C GLY A 124 10.42 -0.05 -10.04
N TRP A 125 9.71 -1.06 -9.56
CA TRP A 125 9.67 -2.42 -10.10
C TRP A 125 8.25 -2.93 -10.06
N ASP A 126 7.70 -3.35 -11.17
CA ASP A 126 6.33 -3.81 -11.30
C ASP A 126 6.25 -5.27 -11.76
N LEU A 127 5.36 -6.00 -11.13
CA LEU A 127 5.20 -7.43 -11.33
C LEU A 127 3.72 -7.81 -11.50
N PHE A 128 3.48 -8.77 -12.36
CA PHE A 128 2.18 -9.45 -12.44
C PHE A 128 2.31 -10.91 -12.02
N LEU A 129 1.38 -11.38 -11.19
CA LEU A 129 1.30 -12.77 -10.75
C LEU A 129 -0.10 -13.34 -11.01
N ALA A 130 -0.18 -14.35 -11.87
CA ALA A 130 -1.44 -15.06 -12.13
C ALA A 130 -1.94 -15.83 -10.90
N LYS A 131 -1.03 -16.24 -10.00
CA LYS A 131 -1.31 -16.92 -8.74
C LYS A 131 -0.12 -16.82 -7.78
N PRO A 132 -0.31 -17.00 -6.46
CA PRO A 132 0.76 -16.98 -5.48
C PRO A 132 1.88 -17.98 -5.74
N TYR A 133 3.11 -17.65 -5.37
CA TYR A 133 4.28 -18.53 -5.50
C TYR A 133 4.06 -19.90 -4.85
N LEU A 134 3.47 -19.94 -3.65
CA LEU A 134 3.15 -21.20 -2.94
C LEU A 134 2.13 -22.06 -3.66
N LYS A 135 1.39 -21.50 -4.61
CA LYS A 135 0.46 -22.22 -5.51
C LYS A 135 1.08 -22.47 -6.87
N GLY A 136 2.42 -22.39 -6.99
CA GLY A 136 3.17 -22.59 -8.22
C GLY A 136 3.08 -21.41 -9.18
N GLY A 137 2.82 -20.19 -8.70
CA GLY A 137 2.91 -18.96 -9.48
C GLY A 137 4.34 -18.57 -9.78
N LYS A 138 4.49 -17.72 -10.78
CA LYS A 138 5.74 -17.04 -11.14
C LYS A 138 5.39 -15.59 -11.43
N ALA A 139 6.27 -14.69 -11.05
CA ALA A 139 6.16 -13.29 -11.46
C ALA A 139 6.43 -13.17 -12.97
N ASP A 140 5.65 -12.33 -13.61
CA ASP A 140 5.91 -11.77 -14.92
C ASP A 140 6.48 -10.37 -14.68
N ASP A 141 7.79 -10.27 -14.72
CA ASP A 141 8.60 -9.05 -14.52
C ASP A 141 8.78 -8.25 -15.83
N SER A 142 8.21 -8.73 -16.90
CA SER A 142 8.11 -7.99 -18.16
C SER A 142 6.81 -7.21 -18.30
N TRP A 143 5.91 -7.33 -17.29
CA TRP A 143 4.68 -6.57 -17.27
C TRP A 143 4.94 -5.18 -16.67
N GLU A 144 4.48 -4.18 -17.36
CA GLU A 144 4.57 -2.79 -16.95
C GLU A 144 3.20 -2.25 -16.52
N VAL A 145 3.18 -1.27 -15.61
CA VAL A 145 1.96 -0.51 -15.29
C VAL A 145 1.84 0.69 -16.23
N PRO A 146 1.08 0.59 -17.34
CA PRO A 146 1.00 1.68 -18.31
C PRO A 146 0.42 2.95 -17.67
N GLY A 147 1.17 4.03 -17.71
CA GLY A 147 0.69 5.34 -17.26
C GLY A 147 0.67 5.53 -15.74
N ILE A 148 1.36 4.70 -14.98
CA ILE A 148 1.62 4.94 -13.55
C ILE A 148 2.29 6.30 -13.37
N GLN A 149 1.90 7.00 -12.31
CA GLN A 149 2.57 8.22 -11.87
C GLN A 149 3.05 8.01 -10.45
N THR A 150 4.31 8.35 -10.19
CA THR A 150 4.94 8.22 -8.88
C THR A 150 5.75 9.46 -8.55
N ALA A 151 5.76 9.85 -7.30
CA ALA A 151 6.64 10.88 -6.79
C ALA A 151 7.05 10.57 -5.36
N VAL A 152 8.30 10.89 -5.03
CA VAL A 152 8.89 10.76 -3.70
C VAL A 152 9.35 12.13 -3.24
N HIS A 153 9.04 12.48 -2.00
CA HIS A 153 9.59 13.63 -1.31
C HIS A 153 10.35 13.16 -0.07
N ILE A 154 11.53 13.74 0.17
CA ILE A 154 12.38 13.42 1.32
C ILE A 154 12.41 14.61 2.26
N ASP A 155 11.97 14.43 3.52
CA ASP A 155 12.12 15.42 4.58
C ASP A 155 13.47 15.17 5.29
N GLY A 156 14.53 15.57 4.60
CA GLY A 156 15.91 15.31 4.96
C GLY A 156 16.85 15.33 3.75
N THR A 157 17.87 14.50 3.77
CA THR A 157 18.86 14.37 2.69
C THR A 157 19.12 12.91 2.34
N LEU A 158 18.93 12.56 1.08
CA LEU A 158 19.15 11.20 0.60
C LEU A 158 20.64 10.81 0.65
N ASN A 159 20.94 9.64 1.18
CA ASN A 159 22.28 9.03 1.20
C ASN A 159 23.34 9.85 1.97
N ASN A 160 22.94 10.65 2.94
CA ASN A 160 23.85 11.43 3.75
C ASN A 160 23.88 10.93 5.22
N PRO A 161 24.86 10.11 5.62
CA PRO A 161 24.91 9.60 6.99
C PRO A 161 25.43 10.62 8.02
N ALA A 162 25.67 11.88 7.62
CA ALA A 162 26.18 12.93 8.52
C ALA A 162 25.07 13.71 9.22
N ASP A 163 23.83 13.55 8.81
CA ASP A 163 22.64 14.18 9.41
C ASP A 163 21.59 13.12 9.80
N THR A 164 20.44 13.58 10.24
CA THR A 164 19.31 12.74 10.61
C THR A 164 18.07 13.26 9.92
N ASP A 165 17.46 12.41 9.13
CA ASP A 165 16.24 12.71 8.39
C ASP A 165 15.00 12.58 9.26
N LYS A 166 13.84 13.06 8.78
CA LYS A 166 12.55 12.76 9.40
C LYS A 166 11.85 11.61 8.71
N GLY A 167 12.10 11.44 7.40
CA GLY A 167 11.52 10.39 6.61
C GLY A 167 11.28 10.77 5.17
N TRP A 168 10.42 10.04 4.53
CA TRP A 168 10.04 10.27 3.14
C TRP A 168 8.55 9.97 2.92
N THR A 169 8.00 10.60 1.92
CA THR A 169 6.62 10.44 1.52
C THR A 169 6.54 10.05 0.06
N ILE A 170 5.48 9.33 -0.29
CA ILE A 170 5.26 8.80 -1.62
C ILE A 170 3.85 9.12 -2.06
N GLU A 171 3.67 9.51 -3.30
CA GLU A 171 2.39 9.50 -3.98
C GLU A 171 2.46 8.60 -5.20
N ILE A 172 1.44 7.75 -5.36
CA ILE A 172 1.29 6.85 -6.50
C ILE A 172 -0.12 7.01 -7.06
N ALA A 173 -0.24 7.16 -8.38
CA ALA A 173 -1.51 7.07 -9.09
C ALA A 173 -1.47 5.89 -10.06
N PHE A 174 -2.20 4.83 -9.72
CA PHE A 174 -2.37 3.65 -10.56
C PHE A 174 -3.55 3.85 -11.51
N PRO A 175 -3.35 3.86 -12.83
CA PRO A 175 -4.46 3.89 -13.77
C PRO A 175 -5.26 2.58 -13.69
N TRP A 176 -6.57 2.65 -13.47
CA TRP A 176 -7.41 1.44 -13.48
C TRP A 176 -7.30 0.67 -14.79
N ALA A 177 -7.12 1.38 -15.91
CA ALA A 177 -6.96 0.78 -17.22
C ALA A 177 -5.78 -0.19 -17.32
N ALA A 178 -4.71 0.03 -16.53
CA ALA A 178 -3.53 -0.82 -16.52
C ALA A 178 -3.82 -2.26 -16.08
N PHE A 179 -4.83 -2.45 -15.24
CA PHE A 179 -5.15 -3.75 -14.65
C PHE A 179 -6.18 -4.56 -15.44
N LYS A 180 -6.93 -3.89 -16.33
CA LYS A 180 -8.11 -4.47 -17.00
C LYS A 180 -7.82 -5.77 -17.74
N ASP A 181 -6.76 -5.81 -18.52
CA ASP A 181 -6.48 -6.93 -19.42
C ASP A 181 -6.06 -8.21 -18.66
N ARG A 182 -5.49 -8.04 -17.47
CA ARG A 182 -5.02 -9.15 -16.63
C ARG A 182 -6.02 -9.54 -15.55
N SER A 183 -6.72 -8.57 -14.94
CA SER A 183 -7.67 -8.82 -13.85
C SER A 183 -9.12 -8.94 -14.30
N GLY A 184 -9.45 -8.48 -15.50
CA GLY A 184 -10.84 -8.35 -15.98
C GLY A 184 -11.61 -7.16 -15.37
N VAL A 185 -11.00 -6.40 -14.45
CA VAL A 185 -11.63 -5.26 -13.77
C VAL A 185 -11.17 -3.96 -14.41
N ALA A 186 -12.11 -3.21 -15.00
CA ALA A 186 -11.80 -1.95 -15.67
C ALA A 186 -11.66 -0.77 -14.70
N ARG A 187 -12.46 -0.74 -13.64
CA ARG A 187 -12.44 0.21 -12.53
C ARG A 187 -13.48 -0.22 -11.48
N PRO A 188 -13.37 0.22 -10.24
CA PRO A 188 -14.41 -0.03 -9.25
C PRO A 188 -15.64 0.86 -9.46
N PHE A 189 -16.77 0.40 -8.93
CA PHE A 189 -17.95 1.20 -8.67
C PHE A 189 -18.08 1.44 -7.17
N ALA A 190 -18.88 2.44 -6.78
CA ALA A 190 -19.12 2.71 -5.37
C ALA A 190 -19.72 1.47 -4.64
N GLY A 191 -19.06 1.01 -3.60
CA GLY A 191 -19.40 -0.20 -2.86
C GLY A 191 -18.65 -1.45 -3.28
N ASP A 192 -17.91 -1.43 -4.39
CA ASP A 192 -17.06 -2.55 -4.78
C ASP A 192 -15.90 -2.73 -3.79
N GLN A 193 -15.41 -3.94 -3.71
CA GLN A 193 -14.31 -4.31 -2.84
C GLN A 193 -13.17 -4.93 -3.67
N TRP A 194 -11.95 -4.56 -3.32
CA TRP A 194 -10.74 -5.19 -3.81
C TRP A 194 -9.78 -5.47 -2.66
N ARG A 195 -8.74 -6.24 -2.91
CA ARG A 195 -7.73 -6.52 -1.90
C ARG A 195 -6.48 -5.71 -2.17
N VAL A 196 -5.96 -5.11 -1.11
CA VAL A 196 -4.73 -4.31 -1.14
C VAL A 196 -3.91 -4.65 0.09
N ASN A 197 -2.61 -4.72 -0.06
CA ASN A 197 -1.71 -4.65 1.07
C ASN A 197 -0.52 -3.77 0.73
N PHE A 198 0.15 -3.36 1.77
CA PHE A 198 1.37 -2.58 1.69
C PHE A 198 2.43 -3.24 2.54
N SER A 199 3.67 -3.19 2.07
CA SER A 199 4.84 -3.58 2.83
C SER A 199 5.86 -2.45 2.81
N ARG A 200 6.69 -2.42 3.81
CA ARG A 200 7.94 -1.69 3.87
C ARG A 200 9.04 -2.68 4.16
N VAL A 201 10.03 -2.75 3.30
CA VAL A 201 11.27 -3.44 3.57
C VAL A 201 12.23 -2.48 4.23
N GLU A 202 12.78 -2.90 5.37
CA GLU A 202 13.67 -2.06 6.17
C GLU A 202 14.94 -2.81 6.54
N TRP A 203 16.06 -2.36 6.00
CA TRP A 203 17.37 -2.92 6.30
C TRP A 203 18.01 -2.21 7.49
N GLN A 204 18.71 -2.97 8.33
CA GLN A 204 19.57 -2.39 9.32
C GLN A 204 20.86 -1.92 8.67
N THR A 205 21.20 -0.65 8.85
CA THR A 205 22.35 0.00 8.24
C THR A 205 23.28 0.61 9.28
N ARG A 206 24.50 0.94 8.85
CA ARG A 206 25.47 1.75 9.57
C ARG A 206 26.10 2.77 8.65
N ALA A 207 26.57 3.87 9.20
CA ALA A 207 27.41 4.80 8.48
C ALA A 207 28.87 4.26 8.42
N ALA A 208 29.40 4.13 7.21
CA ALA A 208 30.78 3.71 6.98
C ALA A 208 31.34 4.43 5.74
N GLY A 209 32.50 5.09 5.91
CA GLY A 209 33.16 5.81 4.79
C GLY A 209 32.31 6.89 4.14
N GLY A 210 31.41 7.54 4.90
CA GLY A 210 30.48 8.56 4.38
C GLY A 210 29.30 8.01 3.58
N LYS A 211 29.01 6.74 3.70
CA LYS A 211 27.86 6.05 3.04
C LYS A 211 27.13 5.17 4.03
N TYR A 212 25.90 4.78 3.68
CA TYR A 212 25.19 3.72 4.37
C TYR A 212 25.63 2.35 3.85
N GLU A 213 25.83 1.41 4.76
CA GLU A 213 26.10 0.01 4.47
C GLU A 213 25.15 -0.86 5.29
N LYS A 214 24.59 -1.89 4.69
CA LYS A 214 23.80 -2.90 5.42
C LYS A 214 24.66 -3.60 6.47
N LEU A 215 24.10 -3.85 7.64
CA LEU A 215 24.79 -4.61 8.67
C LEU A 215 24.97 -6.06 8.21
N PRO A 216 26.21 -6.59 8.19
CA PRO A 216 26.45 -7.98 7.80
C PRO A 216 25.72 -8.96 8.73
N GLY A 217 25.08 -9.98 8.12
CA GLY A 217 24.39 -11.04 8.85
C GLY A 217 22.99 -10.67 9.35
N THR A 218 22.50 -9.47 9.08
CA THR A 218 21.09 -9.12 9.30
C THR A 218 20.25 -9.45 8.06
N LYS A 219 18.96 -9.65 8.28
CA LYS A 219 17.94 -9.72 7.25
C LYS A 219 17.15 -8.43 7.28
N GLU A 220 16.42 -8.20 6.20
CA GLU A 220 15.41 -7.17 6.14
C GLU A 220 14.29 -7.43 7.16
N ASP A 221 13.77 -6.36 7.75
CA ASP A 221 12.48 -6.36 8.42
C ASP A 221 11.38 -6.12 7.37
N ASN A 222 10.26 -6.81 7.51
CA ASN A 222 9.09 -6.63 6.65
C ASN A 222 7.93 -6.14 7.52
N TRP A 223 7.54 -4.87 7.34
CA TRP A 223 6.44 -4.26 8.08
C TRP A 223 5.27 -3.99 7.14
N VAL A 224 4.08 -4.37 7.56
CA VAL A 224 2.91 -4.40 6.68
C VAL A 224 1.68 -3.75 7.32
N TRP A 225 0.76 -3.28 6.48
CA TRP A 225 -0.54 -2.82 6.94
C TRP A 225 -1.42 -3.98 7.44
N SER A 226 -1.63 -5.02 6.63
CA SER A 226 -2.41 -6.21 7.01
C SER A 226 -1.47 -7.42 7.19
N PRO A 227 -1.34 -7.97 8.41
CA PRO A 227 -0.36 -9.01 8.71
C PRO A 227 -0.66 -10.31 7.99
N GLN A 228 0.40 -10.96 7.52
CA GLN A 228 0.32 -12.19 6.76
C GLN A 228 0.43 -13.45 7.64
N GLY A 229 0.94 -13.31 8.88
CA GLY A 229 1.20 -14.42 9.80
C GLY A 229 2.35 -15.34 9.36
N ALA A 230 3.12 -14.91 8.37
CA ALA A 230 4.32 -15.56 7.86
C ALA A 230 5.16 -14.51 7.11
N VAL A 231 6.47 -14.73 6.97
CA VAL A 231 7.34 -13.89 6.14
C VAL A 231 7.07 -14.23 4.67
N ASN A 232 5.93 -13.75 4.16
CA ASN A 232 5.49 -13.95 2.79
C ASN A 232 4.36 -12.97 2.44
N MET A 233 4.59 -12.02 1.56
CA MET A 233 3.57 -11.08 1.10
C MET A 233 2.52 -11.70 0.17
N HIS A 234 2.83 -12.84 -0.46
CA HIS A 234 1.98 -13.45 -1.49
C HIS A 234 0.90 -14.38 -0.90
N ILE A 235 0.16 -13.87 0.10
CA ILE A 235 -1.04 -14.51 0.66
C ILE A 235 -2.23 -13.54 0.49
N PRO A 236 -2.74 -13.35 -0.75
CA PRO A 236 -3.76 -12.33 -1.04
C PRO A 236 -5.03 -12.47 -0.19
N GLU A 237 -5.31 -13.65 0.32
CA GLU A 237 -6.45 -13.91 1.21
C GLU A 237 -6.34 -13.15 2.54
N ARG A 238 -5.12 -12.72 2.93
CA ARG A 238 -4.83 -11.98 4.17
C ARG A 238 -4.61 -10.48 3.94
N TRP A 239 -4.58 -10.03 2.68
CA TRP A 239 -4.51 -8.61 2.38
C TRP A 239 -5.74 -7.89 2.87
N GLY A 240 -5.59 -6.59 3.16
CA GLY A 240 -6.71 -5.76 3.56
C GLY A 240 -7.79 -5.70 2.48
N VAL A 241 -9.02 -5.47 2.91
CA VAL A 241 -10.17 -5.24 2.04
C VAL A 241 -10.43 -3.75 1.97
N VAL A 242 -10.37 -3.20 0.76
CA VAL A 242 -10.65 -1.80 0.47
C VAL A 242 -12.02 -1.72 -0.17
N THR A 243 -12.91 -0.91 0.40
CA THR A 243 -14.25 -0.66 -0.14
C THR A 243 -14.28 0.71 -0.78
N SER A 244 -14.72 0.80 -2.04
CA SER A 244 -14.88 2.08 -2.73
C SER A 244 -16.02 2.89 -2.13
N GLY A 245 -15.67 4.02 -1.50
CA GLY A 245 -16.63 4.94 -0.91
C GLY A 245 -17.45 5.71 -1.94
N ARG A 246 -18.64 6.15 -1.55
CA ARG A 246 -19.47 7.07 -2.34
C ARG A 246 -18.98 8.51 -2.19
N ASN A 247 -19.23 9.32 -3.20
CA ASN A 247 -18.96 10.75 -3.10
C ASN A 247 -20.03 11.41 -2.21
N CYS A 248 -19.70 11.72 -0.94
CA CYS A 248 -20.65 12.41 -0.04
C CYS A 248 -20.96 13.86 -0.49
N ALA A 249 -20.24 14.43 -1.46
CA ALA A 249 -20.43 15.80 -1.92
C ALA A 249 -21.66 15.99 -2.82
N SER A 250 -22.25 14.95 -3.39
CA SER A 250 -23.43 15.06 -4.26
C SER A 250 -24.76 15.05 -3.51
N ALA A 251 -24.77 14.83 -2.20
CA ALA A 251 -26.00 14.81 -1.41
C ALA A 251 -26.52 16.20 -1.00
N LEU A 252 -25.76 17.27 -1.24
CA LEU A 252 -26.12 18.63 -0.81
C LEU A 252 -26.67 19.53 -1.93
N SER A 253 -26.85 19.05 -3.15
CA SER A 253 -27.27 19.91 -4.26
C SER A 253 -28.57 19.53 -4.99
N THR A 254 -29.40 18.65 -4.44
CA THR A 254 -30.76 18.44 -4.99
C THR A 254 -31.77 18.24 -3.88
N ASN A 255 -32.76 19.14 -3.86
CA ASN A 255 -33.96 19.19 -3.05
C ASN A 255 -34.27 17.96 -2.18
N TYR A 256 -34.21 18.21 -0.88
CA TYR A 256 -34.42 17.28 0.24
C TYR A 256 -35.79 16.56 0.26
N LEU A 257 -36.71 16.86 -0.63
CA LEU A 257 -38.08 16.35 -0.59
C LEU A 257 -38.43 15.22 -1.58
N ASP A 258 -37.60 14.95 -2.60
CA ASP A 258 -37.97 13.99 -3.64
C ASP A 258 -37.34 12.60 -3.52
N ARG A 259 -36.51 12.34 -2.50
CA ARG A 259 -35.79 11.06 -2.34
C ARG A 259 -36.12 10.23 -1.11
N LEU A 260 -37.26 10.47 -0.46
CA LEU A 260 -37.70 9.64 0.67
C LEU A 260 -38.30 8.28 0.26
N ASN A 261 -38.39 7.93 -1.00
CA ASN A 261 -39.13 6.76 -1.45
C ASN A 261 -38.34 5.64 -2.13
N THR A 262 -37.01 5.72 -2.32
CA THR A 262 -36.35 4.63 -3.05
C THR A 262 -35.01 4.11 -2.52
N GLU A 263 -34.27 4.82 -1.63
CA GLU A 263 -33.03 4.24 -1.07
C GLU A 263 -32.71 4.82 0.32
N GLY A 264 -33.09 4.09 1.36
CA GLY A 264 -32.81 4.44 2.75
C GLY A 264 -31.37 4.16 3.19
N TRP A 265 -30.42 5.06 2.87
CA TRP A 265 -29.12 5.06 3.52
C TRP A 265 -28.68 6.50 3.82
N VAL A 266 -28.67 6.80 5.09
CA VAL A 266 -28.11 8.05 5.64
C VAL A 266 -26.64 7.82 5.92
N CYS A 267 -25.77 8.72 5.43
CA CYS A 267 -24.39 8.77 5.93
C CYS A 267 -24.43 9.14 7.42
N ALA A 268 -24.40 8.16 8.28
CA ALA A 268 -24.22 8.38 9.71
C ALA A 268 -22.75 8.73 9.96
N SER A 269 -22.49 9.98 10.34
CA SER A 269 -21.24 10.36 10.96
C SER A 269 -21.14 9.68 12.31
N LEU A 270 -20.34 8.65 12.43
CA LEU A 270 -19.92 8.14 13.73
C LEU A 270 -18.88 9.10 14.31
N ARG A 271 -19.21 9.64 15.47
CA ARG A 271 -18.35 10.46 16.35
C ARG A 271 -17.24 9.64 16.97
#